data_330883f10fe46e92009ddb12cdeecc05
#
_entry.id   330883f10fe46e92009ddb12cdeecc05
#
_cell.length_a   1.000
_cell.length_b   1.000
_cell.length_c   1.000
_cell.angle_alpha   90.00
_cell.angle_beta   90.00
_cell.angle_gamma   90.00
#
_symmetry.space_group_name_H-M   'P 1'
#
loop_
_entity.id
_entity.type
_entity.pdbx_description
1 polymer ?
#
loop_
_entity_poly.entity_id
_entity_poly.type
_entity_poly.pdbx_seq_one_letter_code
_entity_poly.pdbx_strand_id
1 'polypeptide(L)'
;FTFTVDCAKKQMLFLGFRPGQGGMVFAEAGNLKVKPATVKKGGVVWEVSGSVLNNKYRDFLKACAVVRNDRLLDSLDALFFTARDREDREEMARIKEESMPYYEQAQMAEDQLVRQTVDGNMENPFGIYLYYSKLFGRKDFSTKENIGAEREYQKNFGPEAQQTPYIALMNAQLDRYAGCAIGAVAPEITGRDTLGNPIKLSDFRGKYVIVDFWDSYCHWCREETPWLRKALEAFKGKNFTILGVSDDRKKELWLAAIKEDHSNWDHLLLPPKTDIFTTYCIKGIPHIILVGPDGKILAKEMRHEELTDVPANFIK
;
A
#
# COMPACT_ATOMS: atom_id res chain seq x y z
N PHE A 1 21.72 25.16 16.84
CA PHE A 1 20.43 25.24 17.52
C PHE A 1 20.31 24.07 18.47
N THR A 2 19.81 24.32 19.68
CA THR A 2 19.42 23.27 20.63
C THR A 2 17.91 23.29 20.71
N PHE A 3 17.30 22.12 20.61
CA PHE A 3 15.85 21.96 20.85
C PHE A 3 15.65 20.74 21.74
N THR A 4 14.62 20.79 22.56
CA THR A 4 14.21 19.68 23.41
C THR A 4 13.00 19.03 22.79
N VAL A 5 13.05 17.70 22.63
CA VAL A 5 11.91 16.91 22.23
C VAL A 5 11.49 16.08 23.42
N ASP A 6 10.25 16.23 23.85
CA ASP A 6 9.67 15.30 24.80
C ASP A 6 9.35 13.99 24.06
N CYS A 7 10.16 12.99 24.30
CA CYS A 7 10.06 11.69 23.67
C CYS A 7 9.86 10.61 24.74
N ALA A 8 8.63 10.43 25.17
CA ALA A 8 8.25 9.41 26.15
C ALA A 8 8.53 7.97 25.63
N LYS A 9 8.68 7.80 24.31
CA LYS A 9 8.93 6.50 23.67
C LYS A 9 10.06 6.62 22.67
N LYS A 10 10.98 5.64 22.67
CA LYS A 10 12.02 5.52 21.65
C LYS A 10 11.35 5.28 20.29
N GLN A 11 11.51 6.20 19.35
CA GLN A 11 10.90 6.14 18.02
C GLN A 11 11.70 6.91 16.98
N MET A 12 11.44 6.62 15.71
CA MET A 12 12.00 7.39 14.61
C MET A 12 11.20 8.68 14.42
N LEU A 13 11.88 9.80 14.32
CA LEU A 13 11.32 11.12 14.05
C LEU A 13 11.93 11.67 12.76
N PHE A 14 11.12 12.45 12.04
CA PHE A 14 11.62 13.23 10.91
C PHE A 14 12.17 14.58 11.42
N LEU A 15 13.44 14.81 11.17
CA LEU A 15 14.09 16.07 11.48
C LEU A 15 14.37 16.83 10.18
N GLY A 16 13.77 18.01 10.02
CA GLY A 16 13.89 18.79 8.78
C GLY A 16 13.98 20.29 9.03
N PHE A 17 14.62 21.00 8.09
CA PHE A 17 14.71 22.48 8.10
C PHE A 17 13.60 23.14 7.27
N ARG A 18 13.08 22.43 6.28
CA ARG A 18 11.99 22.88 5.40
C ARG A 18 11.15 21.66 4.98
N PRO A 19 9.90 21.86 4.55
CA PRO A 19 9.10 20.78 3.97
C PRO A 19 9.89 20.04 2.87
N GLY A 20 10.00 18.72 2.98
CA GLY A 20 10.74 17.88 2.04
C GLY A 20 12.28 17.88 2.18
N GLN A 21 12.85 18.68 3.08
CA GLN A 21 14.30 18.72 3.35
C GLN A 21 14.58 18.27 4.78
N GLY A 22 14.81 17.01 4.97
CA GLY A 22 15.10 16.42 6.27
C GLY A 22 15.45 14.94 6.17
N GLY A 23 15.66 14.31 7.31
CA GLY A 23 15.96 12.89 7.40
C GLY A 23 15.46 12.30 8.70
N MET A 24 15.53 10.99 8.79
CA MET A 24 15.04 10.22 9.94
C MET A 24 16.11 10.13 11.02
N VAL A 25 15.71 10.29 12.27
CA VAL A 25 16.56 10.23 13.48
C VAL A 25 15.82 9.45 14.56
N PHE A 26 16.46 8.48 15.18
CA PHE A 26 15.93 7.87 16.40
C PHE A 26 15.99 8.87 17.55
N ALA A 27 14.84 9.17 18.14
CA ALA A 27 14.74 9.86 19.40
C ALA A 27 14.93 8.84 20.54
N GLU A 28 15.90 9.09 21.38
CA GLU A 28 16.19 8.33 22.60
C GLU A 28 16.65 9.31 23.71
N ALA A 29 16.52 8.87 24.95
CA ALA A 29 16.90 9.73 26.08
C ALA A 29 18.36 10.12 26.03
N GLY A 30 18.67 11.39 26.29
CA GLY A 30 20.05 11.91 26.35
C GLY A 30 20.27 13.10 25.41
N ASN A 31 21.52 13.56 25.40
CA ASN A 31 21.96 14.66 24.54
C ASN A 31 22.50 14.12 23.21
N LEU A 32 21.70 14.22 22.16
CA LEU A 32 22.11 13.84 20.81
C LEU A 32 22.71 15.05 20.10
N LYS A 33 23.89 14.88 19.50
CA LYS A 33 24.47 15.89 18.60
C LYS A 33 24.13 15.47 17.16
N VAL A 34 23.43 16.35 16.46
CA VAL A 34 22.96 16.10 15.10
C VAL A 34 23.65 17.09 14.15
N LYS A 35 24.29 16.59 13.11
CA LYS A 35 24.89 17.39 12.03
C LYS A 35 24.32 16.94 10.68
N PRO A 36 24.04 17.86 9.75
CA PRO A 36 23.67 17.48 8.39
C PRO A 36 24.90 16.85 7.71
N ALA A 37 24.78 15.63 7.22
CA ALA A 37 25.71 15.05 6.28
C ALA A 37 25.26 15.38 4.84
N THR A 38 26.20 15.35 3.90
CA THR A 38 25.96 15.71 2.50
C THR A 38 24.88 14.82 1.88
N VAL A 39 23.99 15.46 1.15
CA VAL A 39 22.77 14.83 0.63
C VAL A 39 22.99 14.38 -0.81
N LYS A 40 22.54 13.16 -1.12
CA LYS A 40 22.26 12.75 -2.52
C LYS A 40 20.74 12.78 -2.75
N LYS A 41 20.31 13.40 -3.85
CA LYS A 41 18.92 13.41 -4.34
C LYS A 41 17.81 13.75 -3.30
N GLY A 42 17.84 14.95 -2.73
CA GLY A 42 16.64 15.53 -2.10
C GLY A 42 16.40 15.22 -0.62
N GLY A 43 17.22 14.41 0.04
CA GLY A 43 17.10 14.14 1.47
C GLY A 43 18.34 14.55 2.28
N VAL A 44 18.19 14.83 3.56
CA VAL A 44 19.31 15.05 4.49
C VAL A 44 19.58 13.75 5.25
N VAL A 45 20.80 13.21 5.10
CA VAL A 45 21.26 12.16 6.01
C VAL A 45 21.88 12.87 7.22
N TRP A 46 21.38 12.55 8.40
CA TRP A 46 21.90 13.12 9.63
C TRP A 46 23.05 12.28 10.19
N GLU A 47 24.16 12.91 10.51
CA GLU A 47 25.13 12.32 11.41
C GLU A 47 24.70 12.58 12.85
N VAL A 48 24.36 11.51 13.54
CA VAL A 48 23.93 11.56 14.94
C VAL A 48 25.00 10.91 15.80
N SER A 49 25.52 11.66 16.76
CA SER A 49 26.48 11.14 17.74
C SER A 49 25.85 11.07 19.13
N GLY A 50 26.33 10.11 19.95
CA GLY A 50 25.77 9.83 21.27
C GLY A 50 24.57 8.88 21.28
N SER A 51 24.32 8.16 20.17
CA SER A 51 23.16 7.29 20.01
C SER A 51 23.53 5.92 19.46
N VAL A 52 23.18 4.88 20.18
CA VAL A 52 23.35 3.49 19.70
C VAL A 52 22.39 3.15 18.59
N LEU A 53 21.13 3.57 18.70
CA LEU A 53 20.11 3.28 17.70
C LEU A 53 20.39 3.98 16.36
N ASN A 54 20.81 5.25 16.39
CA ASN A 54 21.18 5.97 15.18
C ASN A 54 22.44 5.40 14.52
N ASN A 55 23.41 4.89 15.31
CA ASN A 55 24.55 4.17 14.76
C ASN A 55 24.11 2.88 14.04
N LYS A 56 23.26 2.06 14.64
CA LYS A 56 22.70 0.87 14.01
C LYS A 56 21.96 1.23 12.71
N TYR A 57 21.16 2.28 12.72
CA TYR A 57 20.42 2.73 11.52
C TYR A 57 21.35 3.18 10.41
N ARG A 58 22.38 3.98 10.73
CA ARG A 58 23.40 4.42 9.77
C ARG A 58 24.15 3.22 9.17
N ASP A 59 24.55 2.27 9.98
CA ASP A 59 25.31 1.11 9.52
C ASP A 59 24.42 0.19 8.66
N PHE A 60 23.13 0.06 9.00
CA PHE A 60 22.14 -0.60 8.15
C PHE A 60 21.98 0.09 6.79
N LEU A 61 21.87 1.43 6.75
CA LEU A 61 21.78 2.17 5.47
C LEU A 61 23.00 1.97 4.58
N LYS A 62 24.22 1.92 5.19
CA LYS A 62 25.43 1.59 4.45
C LYS A 62 25.41 0.18 3.89
N ALA A 63 24.97 -0.79 4.69
CA ALA A 63 24.83 -2.17 4.24
C ALA A 63 23.80 -2.31 3.10
N CYS A 64 22.67 -1.60 3.17
CA CYS A 64 21.69 -1.55 2.08
C CYS A 64 22.33 -1.04 0.76
N ALA A 65 23.10 0.05 0.83
CA ALA A 65 23.76 0.62 -0.35
C ALA A 65 24.76 -0.37 -1.00
N VAL A 66 25.40 -1.20 -0.18
CA VAL A 66 26.32 -2.25 -0.67
C VAL A 66 25.54 -3.40 -1.32
N VAL A 67 24.55 -3.96 -0.63
CA VAL A 67 23.82 -5.14 -1.14
C VAL A 67 22.97 -4.83 -2.38
N ARG A 68 22.48 -3.60 -2.49
CA ARG A 68 21.74 -3.13 -3.67
C ARG A 68 22.64 -2.73 -4.82
N ASN A 69 23.96 -2.63 -4.58
CA ASN A 69 24.89 -2.09 -5.57
C ASN A 69 24.45 -0.70 -6.10
N ASP A 70 24.21 0.24 -5.17
CA ASP A 70 23.65 1.57 -5.49
C ASP A 70 24.45 2.31 -6.59
N ARG A 71 25.76 2.05 -6.72
CA ARG A 71 26.55 2.65 -7.80
C ARG A 71 26.09 2.21 -9.20
N LEU A 72 25.75 0.93 -9.34
CA LEU A 72 25.22 0.39 -10.59
C LEU A 72 23.84 0.99 -10.87
N LEU A 73 22.95 0.97 -9.87
CA LEU A 73 21.60 1.51 -10.00
C LEU A 73 21.62 3.02 -10.33
N ASP A 74 22.47 3.80 -9.67
CA ASP A 74 22.67 5.23 -9.99
C ASP A 74 23.12 5.44 -11.45
N SER A 75 23.95 4.54 -11.98
CA SER A 75 24.40 4.60 -13.38
C SER A 75 23.26 4.28 -14.36
N LEU A 76 22.44 3.27 -14.07
CA LEU A 76 21.26 2.89 -14.85
C LEU A 76 20.21 4.01 -14.85
N ASP A 77 19.95 4.59 -13.67
CA ASP A 77 19.09 5.77 -13.53
C ASP A 77 19.58 6.94 -14.40
N ALA A 78 20.90 7.21 -14.38
CA ALA A 78 21.48 8.31 -15.15
C ALA A 78 21.29 8.11 -16.66
N LEU A 79 21.43 6.88 -17.15
CA LEU A 79 21.16 6.54 -18.56
C LEU A 79 19.68 6.77 -18.90
N PHE A 80 18.76 6.27 -18.05
CA PHE A 80 17.33 6.44 -18.26
C PHE A 80 16.93 7.94 -18.28
N PHE A 81 17.42 8.74 -17.33
CA PHE A 81 17.12 10.16 -17.30
C PHE A 81 17.72 10.92 -18.50
N THR A 82 18.88 10.49 -18.99
CA THR A 82 19.48 11.06 -20.21
C THR A 82 18.61 10.79 -21.44
N ALA A 83 18.09 9.57 -21.60
CA ALA A 83 17.17 9.23 -22.68
C ALA A 83 15.85 10.00 -22.55
N ARG A 84 15.32 10.12 -21.32
CA ARG A 84 14.11 10.90 -21.04
C ARG A 84 14.26 12.37 -21.41
N ASP A 85 15.38 13.00 -21.06
CA ASP A 85 15.63 14.41 -21.35
C ASP A 85 15.80 14.69 -22.86
N ARG A 86 16.04 13.62 -23.66
CA ARG A 86 16.04 13.64 -25.14
C ARG A 86 14.70 13.22 -25.73
N GLU A 87 13.69 12.89 -24.89
CA GLU A 87 12.38 12.38 -25.29
C GLU A 87 12.46 11.06 -26.11
N ASP A 88 13.56 10.32 -25.98
CA ASP A 88 13.80 9.05 -26.68
C ASP A 88 13.07 7.89 -25.99
N ARG A 89 11.83 7.67 -26.41
CA ARG A 89 10.95 6.66 -25.83
C ARG A 89 11.44 5.23 -26.08
N GLU A 90 12.05 4.97 -27.21
CA GLU A 90 12.56 3.65 -27.56
C GLU A 90 13.75 3.29 -26.68
N GLU A 91 14.70 4.19 -26.53
CA GLU A 91 15.83 4.02 -25.64
C GLU A 91 15.42 3.91 -24.16
N MET A 92 14.43 4.69 -23.72
CA MET A 92 13.87 4.55 -22.36
C MET A 92 13.28 3.17 -22.11
N ALA A 93 12.54 2.62 -23.08
CA ALA A 93 11.94 1.29 -22.98
C ALA A 93 13.02 0.20 -22.90
N ARG A 94 14.04 0.28 -23.75
CA ARG A 94 15.18 -0.63 -23.78
C ARG A 94 15.95 -0.61 -22.45
N ILE A 95 16.31 0.58 -21.95
CA ILE A 95 17.02 0.72 -20.67
C ILE A 95 16.18 0.14 -19.52
N LYS A 96 14.87 0.41 -19.51
CA LYS A 96 13.97 -0.12 -18.50
C LYS A 96 13.95 -1.65 -18.48
N GLU A 97 13.84 -2.28 -19.66
CA GLU A 97 13.83 -3.74 -19.79
C GLU A 97 15.18 -4.36 -19.36
N GLU A 98 16.28 -3.84 -19.88
CA GLU A 98 17.63 -4.32 -19.56
C GLU A 98 18.02 -4.12 -18.10
N SER A 99 17.49 -3.07 -17.44
CA SER A 99 17.81 -2.75 -16.04
C SER A 99 16.93 -3.50 -15.03
N MET A 100 15.76 -3.99 -15.41
CA MET A 100 14.80 -4.65 -14.51
C MET A 100 15.43 -5.76 -13.65
N PRO A 101 16.23 -6.70 -14.21
CA PRO A 101 16.84 -7.79 -13.43
C PRO A 101 17.75 -7.26 -12.30
N TYR A 102 18.44 -6.13 -12.53
CA TYR A 102 19.32 -5.54 -11.52
C TYR A 102 18.52 -4.91 -10.37
N TYR A 103 17.39 -4.26 -10.66
CA TYR A 103 16.50 -3.73 -9.63
C TYR A 103 15.82 -4.86 -8.83
N GLU A 104 15.41 -5.92 -9.48
CA GLU A 104 14.84 -7.09 -8.81
C GLU A 104 15.86 -7.76 -7.89
N GLN A 105 17.08 -7.98 -8.37
CA GLN A 105 18.16 -8.54 -7.55
C GLN A 105 18.49 -7.63 -6.35
N ALA A 106 18.57 -6.32 -6.56
CA ALA A 106 18.82 -5.34 -5.51
C ALA A 106 17.70 -5.36 -4.45
N GLN A 107 16.44 -5.45 -4.88
CA GLN A 107 15.28 -5.54 -3.99
C GLN A 107 15.32 -6.83 -3.15
N MET A 108 15.61 -7.96 -3.78
CA MET A 108 15.72 -9.26 -3.09
C MET A 108 16.86 -9.22 -2.05
N ALA A 109 18.01 -8.66 -2.39
CA ALA A 109 19.15 -8.54 -1.50
C ALA A 109 18.85 -7.60 -0.31
N GLU A 110 18.18 -6.45 -0.56
CA GLU A 110 17.73 -5.56 0.52
C GLU A 110 16.72 -6.26 1.42
N ASP A 111 15.75 -6.98 0.87
CA ASP A 111 14.73 -7.68 1.65
C ASP A 111 15.34 -8.76 2.54
N GLN A 112 16.33 -9.48 2.07
CA GLN A 112 17.08 -10.46 2.86
C GLN A 112 17.83 -9.78 4.01
N LEU A 113 18.54 -8.69 3.73
CA LEU A 113 19.25 -7.90 4.74
C LEU A 113 18.31 -7.34 5.80
N VAL A 114 17.13 -6.82 5.37
CA VAL A 114 16.11 -6.32 6.30
C VAL A 114 15.64 -7.43 7.24
N ARG A 115 15.30 -8.61 6.74
CA ARG A 115 14.87 -9.75 7.56
C ARG A 115 15.93 -10.15 8.57
N GLN A 116 17.18 -10.36 8.12
CA GLN A 116 18.31 -10.71 8.99
C GLN A 116 18.55 -9.63 10.06
N THR A 117 18.43 -8.36 9.67
CA THR A 117 18.62 -7.24 10.62
C THR A 117 17.49 -7.19 11.64
N VAL A 118 16.25 -7.43 11.25
CA VAL A 118 15.11 -7.52 12.17
C VAL A 118 15.32 -8.66 13.16
N ASP A 119 15.64 -9.87 12.67
CA ASP A 119 15.84 -11.07 13.50
C ASP A 119 16.97 -10.85 14.53
N GLY A 120 18.05 -10.19 14.14
CA GLY A 120 19.18 -9.84 15.05
C GLY A 120 18.89 -8.67 16.00
N ASN A 121 17.71 -8.04 15.91
CA ASN A 121 17.34 -6.84 16.69
C ASN A 121 15.92 -6.89 17.27
N MET A 122 15.34 -8.06 17.45
CA MET A 122 13.98 -8.22 17.99
C MET A 122 13.78 -7.57 19.36
N GLU A 123 14.84 -7.51 20.17
CA GLU A 123 14.79 -6.98 21.54
C GLU A 123 14.74 -5.45 21.63
N ASN A 124 15.10 -4.73 20.56
CA ASN A 124 15.32 -3.29 20.63
C ASN A 124 14.43 -2.49 19.63
N PRO A 125 14.28 -1.16 19.88
CA PRO A 125 13.44 -0.29 19.04
C PRO A 125 13.85 -0.21 17.57
N PHE A 126 15.09 -0.51 17.22
CA PHE A 126 15.55 -0.50 15.84
C PHE A 126 14.93 -1.66 15.02
N GLY A 127 14.90 -2.87 15.59
CA GLY A 127 14.33 -4.04 14.92
C GLY A 127 12.84 -3.87 14.61
N ILE A 128 12.06 -3.45 15.61
CA ILE A 128 10.62 -3.23 15.38
C ILE A 128 10.33 -2.04 14.43
N TYR A 129 11.16 -1.01 14.43
CA TYR A 129 11.06 0.06 13.44
C TYR A 129 11.27 -0.46 12.01
N LEU A 130 12.33 -1.26 11.79
CA LEU A 130 12.58 -1.85 10.48
C LEU A 130 11.44 -2.79 10.06
N TYR A 131 10.98 -3.61 10.99
CA TYR A 131 9.82 -4.48 10.73
C TYR A 131 8.60 -3.68 10.31
N TYR A 132 8.21 -2.68 11.09
CA TYR A 132 7.07 -1.81 10.79
C TYR A 132 7.21 -1.09 9.43
N SER A 133 8.38 -0.49 9.19
CA SER A 133 8.60 0.36 8.02
C SER A 133 8.88 -0.38 6.72
N LYS A 134 9.44 -1.61 6.81
CA LYS A 134 9.93 -2.34 5.64
C LYS A 134 9.19 -3.64 5.35
N LEU A 135 8.69 -4.34 6.36
CA LEU A 135 8.10 -5.68 6.21
C LEU A 135 6.60 -5.72 6.46
N PHE A 136 6.11 -5.07 7.52
CA PHE A 136 4.72 -5.17 7.95
C PHE A 136 3.72 -4.83 6.85
N GLY A 137 3.91 -3.70 6.17
CA GLY A 137 3.01 -3.23 5.10
C GLY A 137 2.97 -4.10 3.83
N ARG A 138 3.90 -5.05 3.69
CA ARG A 138 4.00 -5.97 2.54
C ARG A 138 3.31 -7.30 2.77
N LYS A 139 2.83 -7.55 3.99
CA LYS A 139 2.14 -8.80 4.35
C LYS A 139 0.70 -8.79 3.84
N ASP A 140 0.19 -9.99 3.61
CA ASP A 140 -1.22 -10.21 3.30
C ASP A 140 -2.05 -10.23 4.60
N PHE A 141 -2.98 -9.29 4.72
CA PHE A 141 -3.95 -9.18 5.80
C PHE A 141 -5.39 -9.33 5.29
N SER A 142 -5.57 -10.06 4.21
CA SER A 142 -6.89 -10.29 3.60
C SER A 142 -7.78 -11.18 4.45
N THR A 143 -7.21 -12.02 5.33
CA THR A 143 -7.93 -12.98 6.16
C THR A 143 -7.75 -12.71 7.65
N LYS A 144 -8.74 -13.15 8.47
CA LYS A 144 -8.64 -13.09 9.95
C LYS A 144 -7.52 -13.97 10.49
N GLU A 145 -7.21 -15.07 9.81
CA GLU A 145 -6.14 -15.99 10.18
C GLU A 145 -4.77 -15.29 10.05
N ASN A 146 -4.50 -14.66 8.91
CA ASN A 146 -3.25 -13.90 8.68
C ASN A 146 -3.09 -12.76 9.69
N ILE A 147 -4.19 -12.06 10.00
CA ILE A 147 -4.20 -10.99 11.01
C ILE A 147 -3.89 -11.57 12.41
N GLY A 148 -4.48 -12.71 12.75
CA GLY A 148 -4.21 -13.41 14.02
C GLY A 148 -2.76 -13.86 14.12
N ALA A 149 -2.22 -14.47 13.07
CA ALA A 149 -0.82 -14.90 12.99
C ALA A 149 0.14 -13.72 13.17
N GLU A 150 -0.18 -12.56 12.58
CA GLU A 150 0.62 -11.36 12.76
C GLU A 150 0.63 -10.83 14.20
N ARG A 151 -0.53 -10.83 14.87
CA ARG A 151 -0.62 -10.43 16.28
C ARG A 151 0.21 -11.35 17.19
N GLU A 152 0.23 -12.65 16.90
CA GLU A 152 1.09 -13.60 17.62
C GLU A 152 2.56 -13.35 17.33
N TYR A 153 2.93 -13.10 16.06
CA TYR A 153 4.31 -12.77 15.69
C TYR A 153 4.84 -11.54 16.43
N GLN A 154 4.01 -10.49 16.58
CA GLN A 154 4.41 -9.27 17.28
C GLN A 154 4.80 -9.49 18.75
N LYS A 155 4.32 -10.57 19.40
CA LYS A 155 4.68 -10.92 20.77
C LYS A 155 6.14 -11.36 20.91
N ASN A 156 6.80 -11.74 19.82
CA ASN A 156 8.20 -12.14 19.82
C ASN A 156 9.17 -10.95 19.96
N PHE A 157 8.69 -9.72 19.78
CA PHE A 157 9.50 -8.54 20.04
C PHE A 157 9.68 -8.33 21.53
N GLY A 158 10.92 -8.05 21.96
CA GLY A 158 11.29 -7.92 23.37
C GLY A 158 10.72 -6.64 24.03
N PRO A 159 10.91 -6.51 25.35
CA PRO A 159 10.27 -5.48 26.16
C PRO A 159 10.53 -4.04 25.69
N GLU A 160 11.76 -3.72 25.26
CA GLU A 160 12.07 -2.37 24.76
C GLU A 160 11.35 -2.07 23.43
N ALA A 161 11.28 -3.05 22.54
CA ALA A 161 10.56 -2.92 21.28
C ALA A 161 9.05 -2.76 21.53
N GLN A 162 8.48 -3.51 22.47
CA GLN A 162 7.06 -3.45 22.87
C GLN A 162 6.66 -2.06 23.42
N GLN A 163 7.57 -1.31 24.03
CA GLN A 163 7.32 0.02 24.56
C GLN A 163 7.30 1.11 23.48
N THR A 164 7.69 0.80 22.24
CA THR A 164 7.64 1.75 21.12
C THR A 164 6.20 1.99 20.64
N PRO A 165 5.94 3.06 19.86
CA PRO A 165 4.62 3.28 19.29
C PRO A 165 4.26 2.29 18.18
N TYR A 166 5.21 1.52 17.63
CA TYR A 166 5.01 0.72 16.43
C TYR A 166 4.03 -0.43 16.64
N ILE A 167 4.02 -1.07 17.81
CA ILE A 167 3.03 -2.11 18.16
C ILE A 167 1.61 -1.54 18.11
N ALA A 168 1.38 -0.38 18.71
CA ALA A 168 0.06 0.26 18.69
C ALA A 168 -0.34 0.67 17.27
N LEU A 169 0.58 1.19 16.47
CA LEU A 169 0.35 1.56 15.07
C LEU A 169 -0.01 0.34 14.22
N MET A 170 0.74 -0.75 14.36
CA MET A 170 0.45 -2.01 13.66
C MET A 170 -0.90 -2.58 14.07
N ASN A 171 -1.20 -2.62 15.37
CA ASN A 171 -2.49 -3.12 15.85
C ASN A 171 -3.67 -2.28 15.36
N ALA A 172 -3.56 -0.96 15.39
CA ALA A 172 -4.59 -0.08 14.83
C ALA A 172 -4.81 -0.31 13.31
N GLN A 173 -3.74 -0.64 12.59
CA GLN A 173 -3.85 -1.02 11.18
C GLN A 173 -4.46 -2.41 10.99
N LEU A 174 -4.09 -3.40 11.82
CA LEU A 174 -4.70 -4.74 11.81
C LEU A 174 -6.19 -4.69 12.16
N ASP A 175 -6.63 -3.80 13.07
CA ASP A 175 -8.05 -3.60 13.37
C ASP A 175 -8.82 -3.12 12.14
N ARG A 176 -8.26 -2.20 11.36
CA ARG A 176 -8.86 -1.78 10.08
C ARG A 176 -8.92 -2.91 9.08
N TYR A 177 -7.84 -3.68 8.89
CA TYR A 177 -7.85 -4.85 8.03
C TYR A 177 -8.90 -5.88 8.46
N ALA A 178 -9.06 -6.12 9.77
CA ALA A 178 -10.06 -7.03 10.29
C ALA A 178 -11.50 -6.61 9.95
N GLY A 179 -11.75 -5.29 9.88
CA GLY A 179 -13.04 -4.72 9.49
C GLY A 179 -13.42 -4.96 8.02
N CYS A 180 -12.44 -5.23 7.16
CA CYS A 180 -12.65 -5.52 5.74
C CYS A 180 -11.98 -6.82 5.27
N ALA A 181 -11.71 -7.76 6.18
CA ALA A 181 -11.15 -9.07 5.85
C ALA A 181 -12.19 -9.99 5.21
N ILE A 182 -11.74 -11.04 4.54
CA ILE A 182 -12.60 -12.11 4.06
C ILE A 182 -13.39 -12.70 5.25
N GLY A 183 -14.70 -12.84 5.06
CA GLY A 183 -15.66 -13.26 6.09
C GLY A 183 -16.17 -12.14 7.01
N ALA A 184 -15.64 -10.90 6.92
CA ALA A 184 -16.22 -9.73 7.57
C ALA A 184 -17.42 -9.21 6.77
N VAL A 185 -18.37 -8.55 7.45
CA VAL A 185 -19.41 -7.77 6.75
C VAL A 185 -18.74 -6.58 6.09
N ALA A 186 -18.95 -6.43 4.79
CA ALA A 186 -18.39 -5.32 4.01
C ALA A 186 -18.87 -3.99 4.61
N PRO A 187 -17.96 -3.05 4.93
CA PRO A 187 -18.33 -1.72 5.37
C PRO A 187 -19.28 -1.05 4.37
N GLU A 188 -20.22 -0.24 4.85
CA GLU A 188 -21.17 0.41 3.97
C GLU A 188 -20.48 1.41 3.04
N ILE A 189 -20.87 1.38 1.77
CA ILE A 189 -20.45 2.33 0.74
C ILE A 189 -21.68 3.10 0.31
N THR A 190 -21.62 4.43 0.38
CA THR A 190 -22.72 5.30 -0.02
C THR A 190 -22.25 6.33 -1.03
N GLY A 191 -23.09 6.64 -2.00
CA GLY A 191 -22.78 7.62 -3.03
C GLY A 191 -23.99 7.97 -3.90
N ARG A 192 -23.70 8.39 -5.12
CA ARG A 192 -24.71 8.74 -6.12
C ARG A 192 -24.55 7.86 -7.37
N ASP A 193 -25.69 7.42 -7.94
CA ASP A 193 -25.67 6.72 -9.22
C ASP A 193 -25.40 7.69 -10.40
N THR A 194 -25.41 7.17 -11.62
CA THR A 194 -25.19 7.94 -12.85
C THR A 194 -26.25 9.04 -13.07
N LEU A 195 -27.44 8.83 -12.54
CA LEU A 195 -28.56 9.78 -12.60
C LEU A 195 -28.54 10.79 -11.44
N GLY A 196 -27.72 10.56 -10.40
CA GLY A 196 -27.60 11.38 -9.21
C GLY A 196 -28.48 10.94 -8.04
N ASN A 197 -29.15 9.78 -8.13
CA ASN A 197 -29.91 9.22 -7.03
C ASN A 197 -29.00 8.62 -5.98
N PRO A 198 -29.41 8.60 -4.69
CA PRO A 198 -28.68 7.88 -3.66
C PRO A 198 -28.61 6.38 -3.97
N ILE A 199 -27.44 5.79 -3.80
CA ILE A 199 -27.20 4.36 -3.94
C ILE A 199 -26.19 3.92 -2.87
N LYS A 200 -26.35 2.70 -2.37
CA LYS A 200 -25.45 2.14 -1.33
C LYS A 200 -25.24 0.65 -1.54
N LEU A 201 -24.13 0.13 -1.03
CA LEU A 201 -23.78 -1.29 -1.16
C LEU A 201 -24.86 -2.21 -0.56
N SER A 202 -25.50 -1.81 0.54
CA SER A 202 -26.56 -2.60 1.17
C SER A 202 -27.84 -2.73 0.32
N ASP A 203 -28.03 -1.93 -0.73
CA ASP A 203 -29.17 -2.07 -1.66
C ASP A 203 -29.05 -3.35 -2.51
N PHE A 204 -27.87 -3.96 -2.54
CA PHE A 204 -27.59 -5.18 -3.28
C PHE A 204 -27.66 -6.45 -2.42
N ARG A 205 -28.17 -6.39 -1.18
CA ARG A 205 -28.34 -7.58 -0.34
C ARG A 205 -29.20 -8.64 -1.06
N GLY A 206 -28.84 -9.91 -0.87
CA GLY A 206 -29.45 -11.03 -1.58
C GLY A 206 -28.76 -11.38 -2.91
N LYS A 207 -27.80 -10.57 -3.36
CA LYS A 207 -27.00 -10.83 -4.57
C LYS A 207 -25.53 -11.04 -4.21
N TYR A 208 -24.82 -11.77 -5.08
CA TYR A 208 -23.38 -11.71 -5.16
C TYR A 208 -22.99 -10.45 -5.91
N VAL A 209 -22.10 -9.66 -5.34
CA VAL A 209 -21.72 -8.36 -5.90
C VAL A 209 -20.21 -8.30 -6.06
N ILE A 210 -19.74 -8.15 -7.30
CA ILE A 210 -18.37 -7.66 -7.51
C ILE A 210 -18.40 -6.15 -7.24
N VAL A 211 -17.61 -5.70 -6.27
CA VAL A 211 -17.38 -4.28 -6.01
C VAL A 211 -16.03 -3.93 -6.60
N ASP A 212 -16.05 -3.09 -7.63
CA ASP A 212 -14.88 -2.63 -8.37
C ASP A 212 -14.55 -1.18 -8.00
N PHE A 213 -13.47 -0.97 -7.26
CA PHE A 213 -12.96 0.37 -6.94
C PHE A 213 -12.05 0.83 -8.08
N TRP A 214 -12.48 1.86 -8.78
CA TRP A 214 -11.85 2.34 -10.00
C TRP A 214 -11.91 3.87 -10.14
N ASP A 215 -11.31 4.40 -11.20
CA ASP A 215 -11.32 5.83 -11.55
C ASP A 215 -11.21 5.97 -13.09
N SER A 216 -11.82 7.00 -13.66
CA SER A 216 -11.81 7.25 -15.11
C SER A 216 -10.39 7.47 -15.67
N TYR A 217 -9.44 7.90 -14.85
CA TYR A 217 -8.03 8.09 -15.20
C TYR A 217 -7.17 6.84 -15.00
N CYS A 218 -7.72 5.80 -14.36
CA CYS A 218 -6.99 4.59 -14.05
C CYS A 218 -6.94 3.66 -15.27
N HIS A 219 -5.86 3.71 -16.02
CA HIS A 219 -5.65 2.85 -17.19
C HIS A 219 -5.82 1.36 -16.86
N TRP A 220 -5.18 0.87 -15.81
CA TRP A 220 -5.27 -0.54 -15.39
C TRP A 220 -6.68 -0.94 -14.95
N CYS A 221 -7.46 -0.02 -14.39
CA CYS A 221 -8.87 -0.29 -14.05
C CYS A 221 -9.71 -0.50 -15.31
N ARG A 222 -9.47 0.32 -16.33
CA ARG A 222 -10.17 0.22 -17.60
C ARG A 222 -9.81 -1.05 -18.38
N GLU A 223 -8.62 -1.59 -18.19
CA GLU A 223 -8.22 -2.89 -18.74
C GLU A 223 -8.92 -4.08 -18.07
N GLU A 224 -9.45 -3.94 -16.84
CA GLU A 224 -10.28 -4.97 -16.20
C GLU A 224 -11.73 -4.99 -16.74
N THR A 225 -12.19 -3.93 -17.37
CA THR A 225 -13.59 -3.83 -17.86
C THR A 225 -14.03 -4.98 -18.79
N PRO A 226 -13.23 -5.47 -19.75
CA PRO A 226 -13.60 -6.64 -20.55
C PRO A 226 -13.83 -7.91 -19.73
N TRP A 227 -13.03 -8.10 -18.65
CA TRP A 227 -13.16 -9.23 -17.75
C TRP A 227 -14.40 -9.12 -16.85
N LEU A 228 -14.71 -7.91 -16.35
CA LEU A 228 -15.96 -7.62 -15.64
C LEU A 228 -17.20 -7.90 -16.52
N ARG A 229 -17.18 -7.49 -17.80
CA ARG A 229 -18.25 -7.83 -18.75
C ARG A 229 -18.39 -9.33 -18.97
N LYS A 230 -17.27 -10.06 -19.07
CA LYS A 230 -17.26 -11.52 -19.19
C LYS A 230 -17.88 -12.17 -17.95
N ALA A 231 -17.55 -11.71 -16.76
CA ALA A 231 -18.14 -12.18 -15.50
C ALA A 231 -19.66 -11.90 -15.47
N LEU A 232 -20.10 -10.70 -15.84
CA LEU A 232 -21.52 -10.34 -15.88
C LEU A 232 -22.33 -11.25 -16.83
N GLU A 233 -21.78 -11.59 -17.98
CA GLU A 233 -22.43 -12.50 -18.93
C GLU A 233 -22.40 -13.96 -18.45
N ALA A 234 -21.29 -14.40 -17.84
CA ALA A 234 -21.17 -15.77 -17.31
C ALA A 234 -22.18 -16.07 -16.20
N PHE A 235 -22.56 -15.08 -15.41
CA PHE A 235 -23.53 -15.22 -14.33
C PHE A 235 -24.90 -14.63 -14.65
N LYS A 236 -25.20 -14.39 -15.93
CA LYS A 236 -26.50 -13.90 -16.37
C LYS A 236 -27.65 -14.81 -15.93
N GLY A 237 -28.69 -14.22 -15.36
CA GLY A 237 -29.82 -14.96 -14.80
C GLY A 237 -29.59 -15.54 -13.42
N LYS A 238 -28.40 -15.37 -12.84
CA LYS A 238 -28.10 -15.65 -11.44
C LYS A 238 -28.28 -14.40 -10.57
N ASN A 239 -28.32 -14.57 -9.25
CA ASN A 239 -28.35 -13.45 -8.31
C ASN A 239 -26.95 -12.80 -8.20
N PHE A 240 -26.49 -12.22 -9.31
CA PHE A 240 -25.17 -11.62 -9.44
C PHE A 240 -25.27 -10.24 -10.08
N THR A 241 -24.43 -9.33 -9.67
CA THR A 241 -24.26 -8.00 -10.27
C THR A 241 -22.86 -7.44 -10.02
N ILE A 242 -22.56 -6.29 -10.61
CA ILE A 242 -21.34 -5.52 -10.40
C ILE A 242 -21.74 -4.13 -9.92
N LEU A 243 -20.98 -3.59 -8.96
CA LEU A 243 -21.04 -2.20 -8.51
C LEU A 243 -19.68 -1.55 -8.72
N GLY A 244 -19.57 -0.67 -9.70
CA GLY A 244 -18.39 0.16 -9.90
C GLY A 244 -18.41 1.33 -8.91
N VAL A 245 -17.39 1.45 -8.08
CA VAL A 245 -17.24 2.50 -7.07
C VAL A 245 -16.09 3.40 -7.45
N SER A 246 -16.37 4.69 -7.70
CA SER A 246 -15.39 5.67 -8.15
C SER A 246 -15.31 6.86 -7.20
N ASP A 247 -14.11 7.45 -7.06
CA ASP A 247 -13.87 8.72 -6.38
C ASP A 247 -13.52 9.86 -7.36
N ASP A 248 -13.90 9.71 -8.62
CA ASP A 248 -13.71 10.74 -9.64
C ASP A 248 -14.18 12.12 -9.18
N ARG A 249 -13.30 13.11 -9.32
CA ARG A 249 -13.63 14.50 -8.96
C ARG A 249 -14.51 15.18 -9.98
N LYS A 250 -14.55 14.67 -11.22
CA LYS A 250 -15.30 15.23 -12.35
C LYS A 250 -16.31 14.21 -12.86
N LYS A 251 -17.58 14.43 -12.50
CA LYS A 251 -18.69 13.55 -12.89
C LYS A 251 -18.73 13.32 -14.40
N GLU A 252 -18.41 14.33 -15.20
CA GLU A 252 -18.47 14.28 -16.66
C GLU A 252 -17.47 13.26 -17.24
N LEU A 253 -16.26 13.20 -16.66
CA LEU A 253 -15.22 12.25 -17.08
C LEU A 253 -15.56 10.82 -16.67
N TRP A 254 -16.10 10.64 -15.46
CA TRP A 254 -16.61 9.36 -14.98
C TRP A 254 -17.71 8.83 -15.89
N LEU A 255 -18.73 9.66 -16.24
CA LEU A 255 -19.80 9.26 -17.14
C LEU A 255 -19.32 8.97 -18.57
N ALA A 256 -18.34 9.73 -19.05
CA ALA A 256 -17.72 9.51 -20.36
C ALA A 256 -16.98 8.15 -20.40
N ALA A 257 -16.21 7.82 -19.36
CA ALA A 257 -15.49 6.55 -19.26
C ALA A 257 -16.45 5.36 -19.17
N ILE A 258 -17.52 5.43 -18.36
CA ILE A 258 -18.58 4.41 -18.29
C ILE A 258 -19.16 4.12 -19.68
N LYS A 259 -19.48 5.16 -20.45
CA LYS A 259 -20.04 5.04 -21.78
C LYS A 259 -19.04 4.46 -22.78
N GLU A 260 -17.82 4.95 -22.77
CA GLU A 260 -16.74 4.53 -23.66
C GLU A 260 -16.39 3.05 -23.45
N ASP A 261 -16.28 2.63 -22.18
CA ASP A 261 -15.96 1.25 -21.81
C ASP A 261 -17.16 0.30 -21.87
N HIS A 262 -18.35 0.78 -22.23
CA HIS A 262 -19.58 -0.01 -22.24
C HIS A 262 -19.83 -0.77 -20.93
N SER A 263 -19.62 -0.10 -19.79
CA SER A 263 -19.77 -0.65 -18.44
C SER A 263 -21.25 -0.65 -18.04
N ASN A 264 -22.01 -1.63 -18.53
CA ASN A 264 -23.47 -1.71 -18.41
C ASN A 264 -23.89 -2.39 -17.08
N TRP A 265 -23.44 -1.85 -15.95
CA TRP A 265 -23.79 -2.27 -14.58
C TRP A 265 -24.02 -1.07 -13.68
N ASP A 266 -24.29 -1.30 -12.41
CA ASP A 266 -24.51 -0.22 -11.45
C ASP A 266 -23.20 0.49 -11.11
N HIS A 267 -23.24 1.82 -11.07
CA HIS A 267 -22.11 2.66 -10.73
C HIS A 267 -22.45 3.63 -9.60
N LEU A 268 -21.49 3.82 -8.71
CA LEU A 268 -21.57 4.70 -7.55
C LEU A 268 -20.40 5.69 -7.57
N LEU A 269 -20.72 6.97 -7.60
CA LEU A 269 -19.76 8.04 -7.40
C LEU A 269 -19.71 8.41 -5.92
N LEU A 270 -18.55 8.30 -5.31
CA LEU A 270 -18.32 8.63 -3.89
C LEU A 270 -18.42 10.13 -3.63
N PRO A 271 -18.87 10.55 -2.43
CA PRO A 271 -18.84 11.95 -2.04
C PRO A 271 -17.39 12.43 -1.90
N PRO A 272 -17.12 13.73 -2.14
CA PRO A 272 -15.82 14.31 -1.87
C PRO A 272 -15.36 14.09 -0.43
N LYS A 273 -14.06 13.81 -0.24
CA LYS A 273 -13.44 13.57 1.08
C LYS A 273 -13.98 12.34 1.82
N THR A 274 -14.27 11.29 1.07
CA THR A 274 -14.60 9.98 1.65
C THR A 274 -13.36 9.33 2.30
N ASP A 275 -13.59 8.47 3.28
CA ASP A 275 -12.58 7.61 3.90
C ASP A 275 -12.67 6.14 3.45
N ILE A 276 -13.48 5.85 2.44
CA ILE A 276 -13.76 4.49 1.95
C ILE A 276 -12.48 3.75 1.58
N PHE A 277 -11.55 4.40 0.89
CA PHE A 277 -10.27 3.78 0.53
C PHE A 277 -9.45 3.36 1.77
N THR A 278 -9.47 4.19 2.82
CA THR A 278 -8.84 3.86 4.11
C THR A 278 -9.61 2.74 4.83
N THR A 279 -10.93 2.77 4.81
CA THR A 279 -11.82 1.79 5.45
C THR A 279 -11.64 0.39 4.86
N TYR A 280 -11.54 0.29 3.53
CA TYR A 280 -11.28 -0.97 2.83
C TYR A 280 -9.79 -1.33 2.74
N CYS A 281 -8.90 -0.51 3.34
CA CYS A 281 -7.45 -0.67 3.30
C CYS A 281 -6.88 -0.74 1.87
N ILE A 282 -7.47 0.01 0.94
CA ILE A 282 -7.07 0.05 -0.47
C ILE A 282 -5.75 0.80 -0.60
N LYS A 283 -4.73 0.12 -1.13
CA LYS A 283 -3.39 0.68 -1.37
C LYS A 283 -3.24 1.27 -2.78
N GLY A 284 -4.10 0.85 -3.70
CA GLY A 284 -4.11 1.28 -5.09
C GLY A 284 -5.29 0.67 -5.83
N ILE A 285 -5.65 1.24 -6.96
CA ILE A 285 -6.70 0.75 -7.86
C ILE A 285 -6.07 0.21 -9.16
N PRO A 286 -6.74 -0.76 -9.83
CA PRO A 286 -8.02 -1.37 -9.47
C PRO A 286 -7.93 -2.14 -8.15
N HIS A 287 -9.02 -2.14 -7.35
CA HIS A 287 -9.17 -3.01 -6.19
C HIS A 287 -10.56 -3.64 -6.27
N ILE A 288 -10.61 -4.96 -6.45
CA ILE A 288 -11.86 -5.67 -6.75
C ILE A 288 -12.12 -6.72 -5.67
N ILE A 289 -13.32 -6.68 -5.10
CA ILE A 289 -13.75 -7.64 -4.08
C ILE A 289 -15.06 -8.32 -4.49
N LEU A 290 -15.31 -9.52 -3.96
CA LEU A 290 -16.60 -10.19 -4.06
C LEU A 290 -17.32 -10.11 -2.72
N VAL A 291 -18.56 -9.64 -2.74
CA VAL A 291 -19.45 -9.58 -1.57
C VAL A 291 -20.60 -10.57 -1.77
N GLY A 292 -20.88 -11.38 -0.79
CA GLY A 292 -21.95 -12.37 -0.80
C GLY A 292 -23.33 -11.77 -0.50
N PRO A 293 -24.40 -12.57 -0.68
CA PRO A 293 -25.79 -12.14 -0.45
C PRO A 293 -26.06 -11.68 0.99
N ASP A 294 -25.31 -12.20 1.96
CA ASP A 294 -25.37 -11.81 3.37
C ASP A 294 -24.54 -10.55 3.67
N GLY A 295 -23.86 -10.02 2.66
CA GLY A 295 -23.01 -8.84 2.73
C GLY A 295 -21.61 -9.08 3.26
N LYS A 296 -21.17 -10.33 3.39
CA LYS A 296 -19.79 -10.63 3.77
C LYS A 296 -18.86 -10.61 2.56
N ILE A 297 -17.64 -10.17 2.78
CA ILE A 297 -16.56 -10.24 1.79
C ILE A 297 -16.17 -11.72 1.63
N LEU A 298 -16.24 -12.21 0.40
CA LEU A 298 -15.92 -13.59 0.04
C LEU A 298 -14.53 -13.73 -0.59
N ALA A 299 -14.10 -12.71 -1.35
CA ALA A 299 -12.78 -12.65 -1.98
C ALA A 299 -12.33 -11.20 -2.15
N LYS A 300 -11.01 -11.02 -2.30
CA LYS A 300 -10.37 -9.69 -2.48
C LYS A 300 -9.28 -9.77 -3.55
N GLU A 301 -8.97 -8.61 -4.13
CA GLU A 301 -7.85 -8.41 -5.07
C GLU A 301 -7.91 -9.30 -6.32
N MET A 302 -9.11 -9.67 -6.75
CA MET A 302 -9.34 -10.45 -7.96
C MET A 302 -8.96 -9.69 -9.22
N ARG A 303 -8.40 -10.40 -10.22
CA ARG A 303 -7.98 -9.85 -11.51
C ARG A 303 -8.30 -10.82 -12.65
N HIS A 304 -8.54 -10.27 -13.83
CA HIS A 304 -8.64 -11.03 -15.08
C HIS A 304 -9.60 -12.22 -14.96
N GLU A 305 -9.11 -13.45 -15.23
CA GLU A 305 -9.90 -14.68 -15.16
C GLU A 305 -10.51 -14.93 -13.78
N GLU A 306 -9.87 -14.50 -12.72
CA GLU A 306 -10.35 -14.66 -11.35
C GLU A 306 -11.72 -13.98 -11.13
N LEU A 307 -12.05 -12.95 -11.93
CA LEU A 307 -13.36 -12.28 -11.88
C LEU A 307 -14.52 -13.20 -12.31
N THR A 308 -14.22 -14.32 -12.98
CA THR A 308 -15.19 -15.37 -13.31
C THR A 308 -14.98 -16.61 -12.43
N ASP A 309 -13.73 -17.05 -12.26
CA ASP A 309 -13.40 -18.33 -11.63
C ASP A 309 -13.68 -18.33 -10.13
N VAL A 310 -13.37 -17.22 -9.45
CA VAL A 310 -13.60 -17.12 -8.00
C VAL A 310 -15.08 -17.06 -7.67
N PRO A 311 -15.93 -16.19 -8.29
CA PRO A 311 -17.36 -16.21 -8.05
C PRO A 311 -18.04 -17.55 -8.38
N ALA A 312 -17.55 -18.30 -9.38
CA ALA A 312 -18.09 -19.62 -9.74
C ALA A 312 -18.05 -20.63 -8.59
N ASN A 313 -17.14 -20.46 -7.61
CA ASN A 313 -17.10 -21.30 -6.42
C ASN A 313 -18.28 -21.07 -5.46
N PHE A 314 -18.95 -19.93 -5.57
CA PHE A 314 -20.05 -19.52 -4.69
C PHE A 314 -21.41 -19.50 -5.42
N ILE A 315 -21.45 -19.17 -6.70
CA ILE A 315 -22.66 -18.97 -7.49
C ILE A 315 -22.98 -20.27 -8.22
N LYS A 316 -24.02 -20.97 -7.76
CA LYS A 316 -24.51 -22.23 -8.36
C LYS A 316 -25.61 -21.98 -9.40
#